data_1cd1daa63f186052ba7c0dc2ac3feba6
#
_entry.id   1cd1daa63f186052ba7c0dc2ac3feba6
#
_cell.length_a   1.000
_cell.length_b   1.000
_cell.length_c   1.000
_cell.angle_alpha   90.00
_cell.angle_beta   90.00
_cell.angle_gamma   90.00
#
_symmetry.space_group_name_H-M   'P 1'
#
loop_
_entity.id
_entity.type
_entity.pdbx_description
1 polymer ?
#
loop_
_entity_poly.entity_id
_entity_poly.type
_entity_poly.pdbx_seq_one_letter_code
_entity_poly.pdbx_strand_id
1 'polypeptide(L)'
;MSELTGEWKEVLSGEFKKPYYRSLYEFVKEEYSTHTVFPPADKIFEALHLTPLSKIKVVILGQDPYHTPGQAQGLAFSLPDDAPTQPSMRNILKELKDDLGIERTSQNLTNWAKQGVLLLNTSLTVEEGQPNGMADMWLPFTTRLIENLSKQDQTIIFVLWGKQAQKFAEFIDEKQPIISSA
;
A
#
# COMPACT_ATOMS: atom_id res chain seq x y z
N MET A 1 1.20 -7.10 14.66
CA MET A 1 0.41 -6.65 13.49
C MET A 1 -1.03 -6.43 13.95
N SER A 2 -1.67 -5.34 13.48
CA SER A 2 -3.10 -5.14 13.67
C SER A 2 -3.90 -6.26 13.00
N GLU A 3 -5.03 -6.63 13.56
CA GLU A 3 -5.90 -7.65 12.98
C GLU A 3 -6.73 -7.03 11.85
N LEU A 4 -6.80 -7.70 10.70
CA LEU A 4 -7.74 -7.32 9.64
C LEU A 4 -9.17 -7.63 10.09
N THR A 5 -10.09 -6.71 9.78
CA THR A 5 -11.51 -6.82 10.12
C THR A 5 -12.39 -6.68 8.87
N GLY A 6 -13.69 -6.97 9.01
CA GLY A 6 -14.68 -6.78 7.94
C GLY A 6 -14.38 -7.61 6.69
N GLU A 7 -14.74 -7.06 5.53
CA GLU A 7 -14.63 -7.71 4.22
C GLU A 7 -13.23 -8.26 3.91
N TRP A 8 -12.18 -7.55 4.32
CA TRP A 8 -10.81 -7.98 4.11
C TRP A 8 -10.45 -9.24 4.88
N LYS A 9 -10.95 -9.39 6.12
CA LYS A 9 -10.76 -10.61 6.91
C LYS A 9 -11.41 -11.81 6.23
N GLU A 10 -12.59 -11.64 5.65
CA GLU A 10 -13.32 -12.70 4.95
C GLU A 10 -12.57 -13.14 3.70
N VAL A 11 -12.22 -12.20 2.82
CA VAL A 11 -11.55 -12.48 1.54
C VAL A 11 -10.16 -13.08 1.73
N LEU A 12 -9.41 -12.63 2.74
CA LEU A 12 -8.04 -13.09 3.01
C LEU A 12 -7.97 -14.22 4.04
N SER A 13 -9.09 -14.71 4.56
CA SER A 13 -9.13 -15.74 5.61
C SER A 13 -8.37 -17.03 5.24
N GLY A 14 -8.40 -17.40 3.95
CA GLY A 14 -7.66 -18.54 3.42
C GLY A 14 -6.14 -18.31 3.40
N GLU A 15 -5.71 -17.08 3.18
CA GLU A 15 -4.28 -16.74 3.12
C GLU A 15 -3.62 -16.81 4.50
N PHE A 16 -4.33 -16.39 5.56
CA PHE A 16 -3.80 -16.43 6.93
C PHE A 16 -3.48 -17.84 7.44
N LYS A 17 -4.05 -18.87 6.83
CA LYS A 17 -3.80 -20.28 7.18
C LYS A 17 -2.61 -20.89 6.44
N LYS A 18 -2.08 -20.21 5.42
CA LYS A 18 -1.00 -20.73 4.59
C LYS A 18 0.36 -20.67 5.28
N PRO A 19 1.26 -21.62 4.99
CA PRO A 19 2.61 -21.64 5.59
C PRO A 19 3.38 -20.34 5.38
N TYR A 20 3.34 -19.76 4.17
CA TYR A 20 4.07 -18.54 3.86
C TYR A 20 3.61 -17.36 4.74
N TYR A 21 2.29 -17.27 5.05
CA TYR A 21 1.77 -16.19 5.89
C TYR A 21 2.23 -16.34 7.34
N ARG A 22 2.31 -17.57 7.83
CA ARG A 22 2.88 -17.84 9.17
C ARG A 22 4.36 -17.41 9.22
N SER A 23 5.16 -17.76 8.19
CA SER A 23 6.55 -17.34 8.10
C SER A 23 6.68 -15.82 8.03
N LEU A 24 5.84 -15.16 7.25
CA LEU A 24 5.77 -13.69 7.18
C LEU A 24 5.42 -13.08 8.54
N TYR A 25 4.43 -13.64 9.23
CA TYR A 25 4.00 -13.14 10.54
C TYR A 25 5.12 -13.22 11.58
N GLU A 26 5.80 -14.37 11.69
CA GLU A 26 6.92 -14.54 12.63
C GLU A 26 8.11 -13.65 12.27
N PHE A 27 8.43 -13.52 10.98
CA PHE A 27 9.47 -12.60 10.51
C PHE A 27 9.15 -11.16 10.90
N VAL A 28 7.97 -10.65 10.57
CA VAL A 28 7.58 -9.27 10.91
C VAL A 28 7.58 -9.04 12.41
N LYS A 29 7.11 -10.01 13.19
CA LYS A 29 7.12 -9.93 14.67
C LYS A 29 8.54 -9.83 15.23
N GLU A 30 9.48 -10.63 14.70
CA GLU A 30 10.88 -10.59 15.06
C GLU A 30 11.52 -9.24 14.72
N GLU A 31 11.30 -8.75 13.52
CA GLU A 31 11.79 -7.45 13.05
C GLU A 31 11.35 -6.30 13.98
N TYR A 32 10.06 -6.24 14.34
CA TYR A 32 9.58 -5.21 15.28
C TYR A 32 10.14 -5.37 16.71
N SER A 33 10.64 -6.55 17.09
CA SER A 33 11.23 -6.78 18.41
C SER A 33 12.71 -6.44 18.47
N THR A 34 13.41 -6.42 17.34
CA THR A 34 14.87 -6.31 17.24
C THR A 34 15.35 -5.07 16.50
N HIS A 35 14.51 -4.50 15.65
CA HIS A 35 14.83 -3.36 14.79
C HIS A 35 13.79 -2.24 14.89
N THR A 36 14.16 -1.05 14.40
CA THR A 36 13.19 0.03 14.16
C THR A 36 12.51 -0.21 12.82
N VAL A 37 11.22 -0.50 12.84
CA VAL A 37 10.42 -0.86 11.65
C VAL A 37 9.26 0.11 11.47
N PHE A 38 8.97 0.47 10.22
CA PHE A 38 7.87 1.35 9.84
C PHE A 38 6.87 0.63 8.92
N PRO A 39 5.59 1.08 8.93
CA PRO A 39 4.92 2.01 9.85
C PRO A 39 4.81 1.41 11.26
N PRO A 40 4.26 2.11 12.27
CA PRO A 40 3.89 1.50 13.54
C PRO A 40 3.05 0.23 13.35
N ALA A 41 3.25 -0.80 14.20
CA ALA A 41 2.69 -2.14 14.00
C ALA A 41 1.14 -2.17 13.90
N ASP A 42 0.46 -1.22 14.52
CA ASP A 42 -1.00 -1.03 14.41
C ASP A 42 -1.44 -0.45 13.06
N LYS A 43 -0.52 0.11 12.26
CA LYS A 43 -0.77 0.72 10.96
C LYS A 43 -0.33 -0.11 9.75
N ILE A 44 0.16 -1.33 9.95
CA ILE A 44 0.60 -2.19 8.84
C ILE A 44 -0.52 -2.37 7.79
N PHE A 45 -1.77 -2.53 8.22
CA PHE A 45 -2.93 -2.71 7.35
C PHE A 45 -3.83 -1.47 7.24
N GLU A 46 -3.32 -0.28 7.53
CA GLU A 46 -4.09 0.97 7.53
C GLU A 46 -4.78 1.24 6.18
N ALA A 47 -4.10 0.96 5.06
CA ALA A 47 -4.70 1.10 3.73
C ALA A 47 -5.97 0.25 3.58
N LEU A 48 -5.95 -0.99 4.09
CA LEU A 48 -7.09 -1.89 4.03
C LEU A 48 -8.19 -1.48 5.02
N HIS A 49 -7.83 -1.00 6.20
CA HIS A 49 -8.81 -0.52 7.19
C HIS A 49 -9.57 0.71 6.71
N LEU A 50 -8.88 1.64 6.03
CA LEU A 50 -9.48 2.88 5.53
C LEU A 50 -10.27 2.72 4.24
N THR A 51 -9.98 1.66 3.46
CA THR A 51 -10.61 1.43 2.15
C THR A 51 -11.28 0.05 2.14
N PRO A 52 -12.55 -0.07 2.53
CA PRO A 52 -13.31 -1.31 2.44
C PRO A 52 -13.32 -1.85 1.01
N LEU A 53 -13.24 -3.17 0.84
CA LEU A 53 -13.13 -3.83 -0.46
C LEU A 53 -14.24 -3.41 -1.43
N SER A 54 -15.47 -3.38 -0.95
CA SER A 54 -16.67 -2.97 -1.72
C SER A 54 -16.67 -1.50 -2.15
N LYS A 55 -15.78 -0.67 -1.60
CA LYS A 55 -15.68 0.76 -1.90
C LYS A 55 -14.52 1.13 -2.81
N ILE A 56 -13.65 0.16 -3.14
CA ILE A 56 -12.47 0.43 -3.95
C ILE A 56 -12.88 0.81 -5.38
N LYS A 57 -12.32 1.91 -5.86
CA LYS A 57 -12.44 2.41 -7.23
C LYS A 57 -11.09 2.40 -7.94
N VAL A 58 -10.03 2.73 -7.20
CA VAL A 58 -8.67 2.86 -7.70
C VAL A 58 -7.71 2.18 -6.73
N VAL A 59 -6.74 1.48 -7.26
CA VAL A 59 -5.58 0.97 -6.51
C VAL A 59 -4.34 1.70 -7.02
N ILE A 60 -3.60 2.36 -6.14
CA ILE A 60 -2.30 2.94 -6.47
C ILE A 60 -1.24 2.12 -5.73
N LEU A 61 -0.34 1.49 -6.49
CA LEU A 61 0.73 0.68 -5.91
C LEU A 61 1.97 1.53 -5.63
N GLY A 62 2.36 1.58 -4.37
CA GLY A 62 3.67 2.04 -3.92
C GLY A 62 4.64 0.87 -3.75
N GLN A 63 5.90 1.16 -3.45
CA GLN A 63 6.95 0.16 -3.28
C GLN A 63 6.99 -0.34 -1.82
N ASP A 64 7.50 0.46 -0.93
CA ASP A 64 7.60 0.22 0.51
C ASP A 64 7.25 1.51 1.29
N PRO A 65 7.02 1.42 2.61
CA PRO A 65 6.79 2.60 3.42
C PRO A 65 8.01 3.51 3.44
N TYR A 66 7.83 4.77 3.78
CA TYR A 66 8.97 5.65 4.09
C TYR A 66 9.77 5.08 5.26
N HIS A 67 11.09 4.99 5.08
CA HIS A 67 12.02 4.36 6.03
C HIS A 67 12.68 5.35 6.99
N THR A 68 12.10 6.55 7.13
CA THR A 68 12.53 7.61 8.05
C THR A 68 11.50 7.76 9.18
N PRO A 69 11.93 7.93 10.43
CA PRO A 69 11.02 8.11 11.57
C PRO A 69 9.95 9.18 11.33
N GLY A 70 8.72 8.92 11.75
CA GLY A 70 7.60 9.85 11.71
C GLY A 70 6.95 10.05 10.34
N GLN A 71 7.37 9.34 9.29
CA GLN A 71 6.84 9.55 7.93
C GLN A 71 5.79 8.52 7.50
N ALA A 72 6.02 7.24 7.76
CA ALA A 72 5.13 6.19 7.30
C ALA A 72 3.83 6.14 8.10
N GLN A 73 2.70 6.14 7.39
CA GLN A 73 1.34 6.12 7.95
C GLN A 73 0.55 4.84 7.61
N GLY A 74 1.18 3.86 6.93
CA GLY A 74 0.49 2.67 6.43
C GLY A 74 -0.30 2.89 5.14
N LEU A 75 -0.13 4.04 4.50
CA LEU A 75 -0.68 4.39 3.19
C LEU A 75 0.47 4.72 2.24
N ALA A 76 0.46 4.13 1.04
CA ALA A 76 1.45 4.44 0.01
C ALA A 76 1.45 5.94 -0.31
N PHE A 77 2.64 6.53 -0.42
CA PHE A 77 2.89 7.95 -0.71
C PHE A 77 2.46 8.96 0.36
N SER A 78 1.56 8.60 1.28
CA SER A 78 1.02 9.51 2.29
C SER A 78 2.05 9.86 3.36
N LEU A 79 2.05 11.13 3.76
CA LEU A 79 2.90 11.68 4.80
C LEU A 79 2.06 12.46 5.82
N PRO A 80 2.47 12.53 7.10
CA PRO A 80 1.96 13.56 8.01
C PRO A 80 2.22 14.96 7.46
N ASP A 81 1.32 15.90 7.72
CA ASP A 81 1.43 17.27 7.18
C ASP A 81 2.62 18.06 7.73
N ASP A 82 3.12 17.68 8.90
CA ASP A 82 4.29 18.25 9.57
C ASP A 82 5.61 17.56 9.19
N ALA A 83 5.57 16.47 8.42
CA ALA A 83 6.76 15.77 7.96
C ALA A 83 7.41 16.47 6.74
N PRO A 84 8.73 16.34 6.54
CA PRO A 84 9.39 16.82 5.32
C PRO A 84 8.81 16.15 4.07
N THR A 85 8.40 16.95 3.09
CA THR A 85 7.82 16.46 1.84
C THR A 85 8.83 15.66 1.03
N GLN A 86 8.47 14.43 0.69
CA GLN A 86 9.30 13.51 -0.09
C GLN A 86 9.15 13.74 -1.62
N PRO A 87 10.14 13.34 -2.44
CA PRO A 87 10.12 13.57 -3.89
C PRO A 87 8.85 13.09 -4.58
N SER A 88 8.38 11.88 -4.27
CA SER A 88 7.15 11.33 -4.88
C SER A 88 5.93 12.19 -4.55
N MET A 89 5.79 12.64 -3.30
CA MET A 89 4.69 13.51 -2.90
C MET A 89 4.77 14.88 -3.59
N ARG A 90 5.98 15.46 -3.72
CA ARG A 90 6.15 16.72 -4.48
C ARG A 90 5.67 16.59 -5.91
N ASN A 91 5.97 15.45 -6.57
CA ASN A 91 5.50 15.19 -7.93
C ASN A 91 3.98 15.06 -8.00
N ILE A 92 3.36 14.34 -7.05
CA ILE A 92 1.89 14.22 -6.96
C ILE A 92 1.24 15.60 -6.79
N LEU A 93 1.73 16.41 -5.86
CA LEU A 93 1.17 17.75 -5.60
C LEU A 93 1.38 18.69 -6.79
N LYS A 94 2.55 18.59 -7.46
CA LYS A 94 2.84 19.35 -8.67
C LYS A 94 1.88 18.98 -9.80
N GLU A 95 1.68 17.69 -10.05
CA GLU A 95 0.80 17.22 -11.12
C GLU A 95 -0.65 17.62 -10.87
N LEU A 96 -1.14 17.53 -9.65
CA LEU A 96 -2.47 18.04 -9.28
C LEU A 96 -2.65 19.53 -9.61
N LYS A 97 -1.60 20.33 -9.37
CA LYS A 97 -1.63 21.74 -9.70
C LYS A 97 -1.57 21.99 -11.20
N ASP A 98 -0.67 21.31 -11.91
CA ASP A 98 -0.42 21.54 -13.33
C ASP A 98 -1.57 21.04 -14.22
N ASP A 99 -2.15 19.89 -13.90
CA ASP A 99 -3.22 19.26 -14.66
C ASP A 99 -4.62 19.79 -14.30
N LEU A 100 -4.90 19.92 -13.00
CA LEU A 100 -6.25 20.24 -12.51
C LEU A 100 -6.38 21.66 -11.92
N GLY A 101 -5.30 22.42 -11.81
CA GLY A 101 -5.28 23.72 -11.16
C GLY A 101 -5.53 23.65 -9.64
N ILE A 102 -5.44 22.46 -9.04
CA ILE A 102 -5.72 22.25 -7.60
C ILE A 102 -4.45 22.47 -6.79
N GLU A 103 -4.43 23.53 -6.00
CA GLU A 103 -3.38 23.76 -5.00
C GLU A 103 -3.71 23.01 -3.71
N ARG A 104 -3.10 21.83 -3.54
CA ARG A 104 -3.21 21.04 -2.32
C ARG A 104 -1.99 21.27 -1.44
N THR A 105 -2.21 21.69 -0.21
CA THR A 105 -1.15 21.88 0.80
C THR A 105 -0.93 20.65 1.67
N SER A 106 -1.99 19.87 1.93
CA SER A 106 -1.90 18.64 2.72
C SER A 106 -1.27 17.50 1.91
N GLN A 107 -0.27 16.87 2.50
CA GLN A 107 0.38 15.66 1.99
C GLN A 107 -0.18 14.38 2.62
N ASN A 108 -1.16 14.49 3.51
CA ASN A 108 -1.88 13.36 4.08
C ASN A 108 -3.01 12.89 3.14
N LEU A 109 -2.89 11.66 2.65
CA LEU A 109 -3.82 11.09 1.66
C LEU A 109 -4.96 10.27 2.27
N THR A 110 -5.16 10.32 3.58
CA THR A 110 -6.27 9.60 4.26
C THR A 110 -7.63 9.88 3.62
N ASN A 111 -7.86 11.10 3.17
CA ASN A 111 -9.11 11.46 2.49
C ASN A 111 -9.28 10.79 1.13
N TRP A 112 -8.19 10.45 0.43
CA TRP A 112 -8.25 9.65 -0.79
C TRP A 112 -8.66 8.21 -0.48
N ALA A 113 -8.03 7.62 0.55
CA ALA A 113 -8.36 6.26 0.99
C ALA A 113 -9.86 6.14 1.33
N LYS A 114 -10.41 7.09 2.09
CA LYS A 114 -11.84 7.13 2.44
C LYS A 114 -12.79 7.30 1.25
N GLN A 115 -12.30 7.77 0.11
CA GLN A 115 -13.07 7.91 -1.14
C GLN A 115 -12.96 6.70 -2.08
N GLY A 116 -12.24 5.65 -1.67
CA GLY A 116 -12.09 4.42 -2.44
C GLY A 116 -10.78 4.33 -3.23
N VAL A 117 -9.76 5.13 -2.90
CA VAL A 117 -8.41 5.00 -3.44
C VAL A 117 -7.59 4.13 -2.48
N LEU A 118 -7.37 2.87 -2.82
CA LEU A 118 -6.50 1.98 -2.06
C LEU A 118 -5.04 2.34 -2.32
N LEU A 119 -4.39 2.97 -1.34
CA LEU A 119 -2.98 3.38 -1.37
C LEU A 119 -2.14 2.25 -0.77
N LEU A 120 -1.78 1.27 -1.59
CA LEU A 120 -1.17 0.02 -1.16
C LEU A 120 0.31 -0.03 -1.52
N ASN A 121 1.18 -0.28 -0.55
CA ASN A 121 2.57 -0.65 -0.82
C ASN A 121 2.69 -2.14 -1.14
N THR A 122 3.67 -2.51 -1.98
CA THR A 122 3.97 -3.91 -2.28
C THR A 122 4.74 -4.61 -1.16
N SER A 123 5.50 -3.86 -0.34
CA SER A 123 5.98 -4.26 0.98
C SER A 123 5.27 -3.42 2.03
N LEU A 124 4.61 -4.05 3.01
CA LEU A 124 3.83 -3.30 4.01
C LEU A 124 4.67 -2.82 5.19
N THR A 125 5.92 -3.29 5.31
CA THR A 125 6.86 -2.87 6.34
C THR A 125 8.24 -2.62 5.76
N VAL A 126 9.03 -1.79 6.44
CA VAL A 126 10.42 -1.48 6.10
C VAL A 126 11.21 -1.21 7.37
N GLU A 127 12.45 -1.70 7.45
CA GLU A 127 13.40 -1.34 8.49
C GLU A 127 13.95 0.07 8.24
N GLU A 128 14.25 0.80 9.31
CA GLU A 128 14.84 2.13 9.25
C GLU A 128 16.09 2.15 8.36
N GLY A 129 16.10 3.01 7.35
CA GLY A 129 17.22 3.17 6.45
C GLY A 129 17.46 2.03 5.44
N GLN A 130 16.60 0.99 5.40
CA GLN A 130 16.78 -0.21 4.56
C GLN A 130 15.67 -0.34 3.49
N PRO A 131 15.59 0.54 2.49
CA PRO A 131 14.56 0.44 1.46
C PRO A 131 14.64 -0.91 0.75
N ASN A 132 13.49 -1.52 0.46
CA ASN A 132 13.30 -2.86 -0.11
C ASN A 132 13.75 -4.05 0.77
N GLY A 133 14.27 -3.82 1.96
CA GLY A 133 14.83 -4.89 2.80
C GLY A 133 13.85 -6.02 3.14
N MET A 134 12.55 -5.72 3.16
CA MET A 134 11.50 -6.69 3.49
C MET A 134 10.62 -7.08 2.30
N ALA A 135 10.94 -6.62 1.08
CA ALA A 135 10.08 -6.78 -0.08
C ALA A 135 9.80 -8.26 -0.43
N ASP A 136 10.82 -9.11 -0.40
CA ASP A 136 10.69 -10.53 -0.75
C ASP A 136 9.77 -11.29 0.21
N MET A 137 9.75 -10.91 1.48
CA MET A 137 8.88 -11.53 2.48
C MET A 137 7.41 -11.14 2.30
N TRP A 138 7.14 -9.90 1.86
CA TRP A 138 5.80 -9.42 1.60
C TRP A 138 5.25 -9.84 0.24
N LEU A 139 6.10 -10.10 -0.75
CA LEU A 139 5.71 -10.37 -2.14
C LEU A 139 4.63 -11.46 -2.29
N PRO A 140 4.71 -12.63 -1.60
CA PRO A 140 3.65 -13.64 -1.72
C PRO A 140 2.28 -13.14 -1.24
N PHE A 141 2.24 -12.39 -0.14
CA PHE A 141 0.99 -11.86 0.41
C PHE A 141 0.40 -10.76 -0.47
N THR A 142 1.21 -9.79 -0.88
CA THR A 142 0.75 -8.66 -1.69
C THR A 142 0.35 -9.08 -3.10
N THR A 143 1.03 -10.07 -3.68
CA THR A 143 0.60 -10.70 -4.94
C THR A 143 -0.79 -11.29 -4.80
N ARG A 144 -1.05 -12.10 -3.76
CA ARG A 144 -2.37 -12.69 -3.52
C ARG A 144 -3.45 -11.66 -3.25
N LEU A 145 -3.10 -10.59 -2.54
CA LEU A 145 -4.00 -9.47 -2.30
C LEU A 145 -4.42 -8.81 -3.62
N ILE A 146 -3.47 -8.53 -4.52
CA ILE A 146 -3.71 -7.92 -5.83
C ILE A 146 -4.52 -8.86 -6.73
N GLU A 147 -4.20 -10.15 -6.77
CA GLU A 147 -5.00 -11.15 -7.50
C GLU A 147 -6.45 -11.20 -7.02
N ASN A 148 -6.68 -11.18 -5.69
CA ASN A 148 -8.04 -11.16 -5.14
C ASN A 148 -8.79 -9.87 -5.49
N LEU A 149 -8.09 -8.73 -5.44
CA LEU A 149 -8.64 -7.44 -5.87
C LEU A 149 -9.04 -7.45 -7.34
N SER A 150 -8.19 -7.95 -8.21
CA SER A 150 -8.43 -7.96 -9.66
C SER A 150 -9.58 -8.84 -10.08
N LYS A 151 -9.92 -9.86 -9.26
CA LYS A 151 -11.03 -10.80 -9.52
C LYS A 151 -12.40 -10.28 -9.07
N GLN A 152 -12.46 -9.14 -8.37
CA GLN A 152 -13.75 -8.57 -7.97
C GLN A 152 -14.62 -8.21 -9.20
N ASP A 153 -15.93 -8.30 -9.05
CA ASP A 153 -16.86 -7.99 -10.16
C ASP A 153 -16.94 -6.51 -10.47
N GLN A 154 -16.66 -5.66 -9.49
CA GLN A 154 -16.58 -4.21 -9.68
C GLN A 154 -15.36 -3.83 -10.52
N THR A 155 -15.49 -2.79 -11.32
CA THR A 155 -14.35 -2.20 -12.05
C THR A 155 -13.44 -1.47 -11.08
N ILE A 156 -12.15 -1.88 -11.04
CA ILE A 156 -11.10 -1.26 -10.23
C ILE A 156 -9.97 -0.82 -11.15
N ILE A 157 -9.63 0.45 -11.13
CA ILE A 157 -8.53 0.99 -11.92
C ILE A 157 -7.21 0.78 -11.17
N PHE A 158 -6.26 0.07 -11.77
CA PHE A 158 -4.92 -0.12 -11.19
C PHE A 158 -3.95 0.91 -11.76
N VAL A 159 -3.37 1.72 -10.88
CA VAL A 159 -2.36 2.74 -11.22
C VAL A 159 -0.98 2.24 -10.79
N LEU A 160 -0.11 1.99 -11.77
CA LEU A 160 1.20 1.38 -11.59
C LEU A 160 2.29 2.41 -11.92
N TRP A 161 2.75 3.13 -10.91
CA TRP A 161 3.80 4.13 -11.06
C TRP A 161 5.18 3.53 -10.85
N GLY A 162 5.99 3.58 -11.89
CA GLY A 162 7.36 3.09 -11.90
C GLY A 162 7.50 1.59 -12.12
N LYS A 163 8.71 1.17 -12.46
CA LYS A 163 9.02 -0.21 -12.89
C LYS A 163 8.68 -1.30 -11.86
N GLN A 164 8.77 -0.99 -10.56
CA GLN A 164 8.47 -1.99 -9.53
C GLN A 164 6.97 -2.27 -9.45
N ALA A 165 6.14 -1.24 -9.46
CA ALA A 165 4.68 -1.40 -9.49
C ALA A 165 4.22 -2.11 -10.79
N GLN A 166 4.83 -1.80 -11.92
CA GLN A 166 4.49 -2.39 -13.23
C GLN A 166 4.72 -3.91 -13.30
N LYS A 167 5.61 -4.48 -12.48
CA LYS A 167 5.79 -5.94 -12.37
C LYS A 167 4.53 -6.65 -11.89
N PHE A 168 3.65 -5.96 -11.19
CA PHE A 168 2.40 -6.52 -10.72
C PHE A 168 1.30 -6.59 -11.78
N ALA A 169 1.52 -6.01 -12.97
CA ALA A 169 0.55 -6.07 -14.06
C ALA A 169 0.19 -7.52 -14.47
N GLU A 170 1.13 -8.45 -14.38
CA GLU A 170 0.91 -9.87 -14.68
C GLU A 170 -0.07 -10.58 -13.71
N PHE A 171 -0.29 -10.02 -12.52
CA PHE A 171 -1.20 -10.57 -11.51
C PHE A 171 -2.59 -9.91 -11.53
N ILE A 172 -2.80 -8.94 -12.41
CA ILE A 172 -4.06 -8.22 -12.55
C ILE A 172 -4.86 -8.84 -13.70
N ASP A 173 -6.10 -9.22 -13.41
CA ASP A 173 -7.03 -9.78 -14.40
C ASP A 173 -7.25 -8.77 -15.55
N GLU A 174 -7.27 -9.25 -16.80
CA GLU A 174 -7.39 -8.43 -18.01
C GLU A 174 -8.69 -7.59 -18.07
N LYS A 175 -9.70 -7.96 -17.30
CA LYS A 175 -10.95 -7.18 -17.18
C LYS A 175 -10.76 -5.85 -16.45
N GLN A 176 -9.68 -5.69 -15.68
CA GLN A 176 -9.44 -4.48 -14.90
C GLN A 176 -8.54 -3.50 -15.65
N PRO A 177 -8.91 -2.21 -15.72
CA PRO A 177 -8.09 -1.19 -16.37
C PRO A 177 -6.77 -0.97 -15.63
N ILE A 178 -5.67 -0.86 -16.40
CA ILE A 178 -4.33 -0.54 -15.88
C ILE A 178 -3.87 0.78 -16.49
N ILE A 179 -3.42 1.70 -15.65
CA ILE A 179 -2.74 2.93 -16.03
C ILE A 179 -1.29 2.83 -15.56
N SER A 180 -0.35 2.83 -16.50
CA SER A 180 1.08 2.73 -16.20
C SER A 180 1.79 4.03 -16.57
N SER A 181 2.70 4.47 -15.68
CA SER A 181 3.57 5.62 -15.91
C SER A 181 4.98 5.34 -15.37
N ALA A 182 5.97 6.01 -15.94
CA ALA A 182 7.37 5.88 -15.55
C ALA A 182 7.66 6.68 -14.27
#